data_cf3b743f54e4818e510bdc041180c8a7
#
_entry.id   cf3b743f54e4818e510bdc041180c8a7
#
_cell.length_a   1.000
_cell.length_b   1.000
_cell.length_c   1.000
_cell.angle_alpha   90.00
_cell.angle_beta   90.00
_cell.angle_gamma   90.00
#
_symmetry.space_group_name_H-M   'P 1'
#
loop_
_entity.id
_entity.type
_entity.pdbx_description
1 polymer ?
#
loop_
_entity_poly.entity_id
_entity_poly.type
_entity_poly.pdbx_seq_one_letter_code
_entity_poly.pdbx_strand_id
1 'polypeptide(L)' 'MPKVHIMSVVGSAVPEPLRADGLLACWYVVSDGVPVSGPFTSRAAAQLKATSETDKTPPHLTQH' A
#
# COMPACT_ATOMS: atom_id res chain seq x y z
N MET A 1 10.12 15.15 2.63
CA MET A 1 8.86 14.52 2.26
C MET A 1 9.04 13.04 2.12
N PRO A 2 8.14 12.25 2.65
CA PRO A 2 8.27 10.81 2.51
C PRO A 2 8.08 10.40 1.06
N LYS A 3 8.84 9.39 0.66
CA LYS A 3 8.75 8.86 -0.66
C LYS A 3 7.84 7.65 -0.61
N VAL A 4 6.64 7.80 -1.11
CA VAL A 4 5.62 6.75 -1.05
C VAL A 4 5.40 6.18 -2.44
N HIS A 5 5.40 4.85 -2.54
CA HIS A 5 5.12 4.18 -3.80
C HIS A 5 4.45 2.84 -3.52
N ILE A 6 3.98 2.22 -4.58
CA ILE A 6 3.31 0.92 -4.47
C ILE A 6 4.25 -0.15 -4.97
N MET A 7 4.42 -1.19 -4.16
CA MET A 7 5.23 -2.33 -4.51
C MET A 7 4.30 -3.51 -4.78
N SER A 8 4.47 -4.15 -5.92
CA SER A 8 3.71 -5.35 -6.22
C SER A 8 4.56 -6.58 -5.98
N VAL A 9 3.96 -7.63 -5.46
CA VAL A 9 4.63 -8.90 -5.27
C VAL A 9 3.78 -10.00 -5.89
N VAL A 10 4.44 -11.01 -6.40
CA VAL A 10 3.75 -12.08 -7.11
C VAL A 10 4.28 -13.43 -6.66
N GLY A 11 3.53 -14.47 -6.96
CA GLY A 11 3.95 -15.84 -6.75
C GLY A 11 4.22 -16.15 -5.29
N SER A 12 5.35 -16.75 -5.03
CA SER A 12 5.68 -17.20 -3.68
C SER A 12 5.94 -16.06 -2.71
N ALA A 13 6.08 -14.84 -3.22
CA ALA A 13 6.25 -13.67 -2.36
C ALA A 13 4.92 -13.20 -1.76
N VAL A 14 3.80 -13.67 -2.31
CA VAL A 14 2.49 -13.37 -1.76
C VAL A 14 2.33 -14.14 -0.45
N PRO A 15 1.85 -13.49 0.62
CA PRO A 15 1.66 -14.18 1.91
C PRO A 15 0.76 -15.40 1.76
N GLU A 16 1.08 -16.44 2.52
CA GLU A 16 0.37 -17.70 2.40
C GLU A 16 -1.14 -17.60 2.54
N PRO A 17 -1.70 -16.86 3.49
CA PRO A 17 -3.16 -16.76 3.58
C PRO A 17 -3.81 -16.25 2.30
N LEU A 18 -3.14 -15.29 1.63
CA LEU A 18 -3.66 -14.76 0.39
C LEU A 18 -3.51 -15.75 -0.74
N ARG A 19 -2.40 -16.49 -0.76
CA ARG A 19 -2.21 -17.54 -1.77
C ARG A 19 -3.26 -18.64 -1.61
N ALA A 20 -3.60 -18.95 -0.37
CA ALA A 20 -4.62 -19.96 -0.10
C ALA A 20 -5.98 -19.53 -0.63
N ASP A 21 -6.21 -18.23 -0.72
CA ASP A 21 -7.44 -17.70 -1.28
C ASP A 21 -7.37 -17.56 -2.80
N GLY A 22 -6.29 -18.00 -3.40
CA GLY A 22 -6.15 -17.97 -4.85
C GLY A 22 -5.54 -16.70 -5.40
N LEU A 23 -5.02 -15.83 -4.55
CA LEU A 23 -4.40 -14.60 -5.01
C LEU A 23 -2.99 -14.86 -5.49
N LEU A 24 -2.70 -14.42 -6.71
CA LEU A 24 -1.39 -14.61 -7.32
C LEU A 24 -0.52 -13.38 -7.21
N ALA A 25 -1.08 -12.28 -6.73
CA ALA A 25 -0.35 -11.02 -6.59
C ALA A 25 -0.97 -10.21 -5.48
N CYS A 26 -0.17 -9.36 -4.87
CA CYS A 26 -0.69 -8.40 -3.91
C CYS A 26 0.17 -7.15 -3.95
N TRP A 27 -0.29 -6.11 -3.27
CA TRP A 27 0.37 -4.81 -3.34
C TRP A 27 0.58 -4.26 -1.95
N TYR A 28 1.70 -3.54 -1.79
CA TYR A 28 2.02 -2.89 -0.53
C TYR A 28 2.27 -1.42 -0.78
N VAL A 29 1.95 -0.60 0.20
CA VAL A 29 2.35 0.79 0.19
C VAL A 29 3.68 0.88 0.93
N VAL A 30 4.67 1.45 0.27
CA VAL A 30 6.03 1.54 0.81
C VAL A 30 6.36 3.01 0.99
N SER A 31 6.89 3.34 2.15
CA SER A 31 7.31 4.70 2.46
C SER A 31 8.78 4.67 2.85
N ASP A 32 9.60 5.40 2.11
CA ASP A 32 11.05 5.46 2.35
C ASP A 32 11.68 4.08 2.43
N GLY A 33 11.25 3.18 1.53
CA GLY A 33 11.81 1.85 1.47
C GLY A 33 11.24 0.85 2.46
N VAL A 34 10.28 1.28 3.27
CA VAL A 34 9.70 0.42 4.30
C VAL A 34 8.23 0.19 4.01
N PRO A 35 7.77 -1.06 3.94
CA PRO A 35 6.34 -1.32 3.78
C PRO A 35 5.59 -0.84 5.01
N VAL A 36 4.62 0.04 4.78
CA VAL A 36 3.86 0.61 5.89
C VAL A 36 2.40 0.17 5.87
N SER A 37 1.95 -0.40 4.77
CA SER A 37 0.56 -0.82 4.66
C SER A 37 0.43 -1.95 3.66
N GLY A 38 -0.51 -2.84 3.91
CA GLY A 38 -0.76 -3.97 3.05
C GLY A 38 -0.72 -5.26 3.82
N PRO A 39 -0.87 -6.39 3.15
CA PRO A 39 -1.01 -6.54 1.71
C PRO A 39 -2.42 -6.17 1.23
N PHE A 40 -2.48 -5.57 0.05
CA PHE A 40 -3.75 -5.22 -0.56
C PHE A 40 -4.04 -6.21 -1.68
N THR A 41 -5.31 -6.52 -1.87
CA THR A 41 -5.71 -7.49 -2.88
C THR A 41 -5.89 -6.87 -4.24
N SER A 42 -5.83 -5.55 -4.34
CA SER A 42 -5.90 -4.87 -5.62
C SER A 42 -4.98 -3.67 -5.61
N ARG A 43 -4.51 -3.30 -6.79
CA ARG A 43 -3.66 -2.13 -6.91
C ARG A 43 -4.44 -0.86 -6.58
N ALA A 44 -5.72 -0.84 -6.94
CA ALA A 44 -6.56 0.32 -6.67
C ALA A 44 -6.66 0.58 -5.16
N ALA A 45 -6.79 -0.48 -4.36
CA ALA A 45 -6.85 -0.34 -2.92
C ALA A 45 -5.54 0.22 -2.38
N ALA A 46 -4.42 -0.29 -2.90
CA ALA A 46 -3.11 0.21 -2.48
C ALA A 46 -2.93 1.66 -2.89
N GLN A 47 -3.42 2.03 -4.07
CA GLN A 47 -3.31 3.38 -4.57
C GLN A 47 -4.06 4.36 -3.68
N LEU A 48 -5.24 3.98 -3.23
CA LEU A 48 -6.02 4.81 -2.33
C LEU A 48 -5.27 5.04 -1.02
N LYS A 49 -4.66 3.99 -0.51
CA LYS A 49 -3.90 4.11 0.72
C LYS A 49 -2.64 4.94 0.52
N ALA A 50 -1.98 4.78 -0.62
CA ALA A 50 -0.79 5.56 -0.94
C ALA A 50 -1.12 7.05 -1.01
N THR A 51 -2.26 7.39 -1.62
CA THR A 51 -2.70 8.76 -1.70
C THR A 51 -2.94 9.33 -0.30
N SER A 52 -3.57 8.52 0.55
CA SER A 52 -3.82 8.92 1.92
C SER A 52 -2.52 9.17 2.69
N GLU A 53 -1.50 8.35 2.44
CA GLU A 53 -0.23 8.51 3.12
C GLU A 53 0.50 9.77 2.65
N THR A 54 0.47 10.03 1.34
CA THR A 54 1.17 11.19 0.82
C THR A 54 0.42 12.50 1.11
N ASP A 55 -0.89 12.39 1.27
CA ASP A 55 -1.72 13.56 1.47
C ASP A 55 -1.97 13.82 2.95
N LYS A 56 -1.08 13.35 3.79
CA LYS A 56 -1.22 13.44 5.20
C LYS A 56 -0.75 14.79 5.68
N THR A 57 -1.61 15.77 5.70
CA THR A 57 -1.27 17.09 6.17
C THR A 57 -1.89 17.33 7.53
N PRO A 58 -1.31 18.22 8.33
CA PRO A 58 -1.90 18.54 9.62
C PRO A 58 -3.32 19.08 9.42
N PRO A 59 -4.24 18.69 10.28
CA PRO A 59 -5.62 19.12 10.10
C PRO A 59 -5.82 20.63 10.05
N HIS A 60 -5.03 21.35 10.77
CA HIS A 60 -5.20 22.79 10.79
C HIS A 60 -4.82 23.44 9.46
N LEU A 61 -4.13 22.71 8.60
CA LEU A 61 -3.80 23.23 7.29
C LEU A 61 -4.86 22.89 6.27
N THR A 62 -5.70 21.91 6.55
CA THR A 62 -6.69 21.45 5.62
C THR A 62 -8.03 21.96 5.95
N GLN A 63 -8.14 22.74 6.99
CA GLN A 63 -9.34 23.08 7.36
C GLN A 63 -9.90 24.04 6.65
N HIS A 64 -10.71 23.97 6.61
CA HIS A 64 -11.29 24.87 6.02
C HIS A 64 -12.29 24.65 5.57
#